data_b11eef18507c72aa0981a7d2e6c1c51d
#
_entry.id   b11eef18507c72aa0981a7d2e6c1c51d
#
_cell.length_a   1.000
_cell.length_b   1.000
_cell.length_c   1.000
_cell.angle_alpha   90.00
_cell.angle_beta   90.00
_cell.angle_gamma   90.00
#
_symmetry.space_group_name_H-M   'P 1'
#
loop_
_entity.id
_entity.type
_entity.pdbx_description
1 polymer ?
#
loop_
_entity_poly.entity_id
_entity_poly.type
_entity_poly.pdbx_seq_one_letter_code
_entity_poly.pdbx_strand_id
1 'polypeptide(L)'
;MENIKKEYDVIIVGAGPMGIFTSYELTEKDPSLKVLLIDKGNDIYDRKCPILLKKITQCPQNNQGHSGCYPSCSMTSGFGGCGAYSDGKFNITQEFGGWMQDYIPEDEVLDLIKYVDEINLAHGAPNELTDPTTKEVYEIEKQGIAIGLKLLKSQVRHLGTEINLEVLKSINKSLKQKMDFLFRTEVKDILVNNGIVTGVVLKDGEEIHSKYVVLGVGRAGSEWQTKILSNHGIKFKNNKVDVGVRVETNDIIMDNINKNLYEGKFIYTTSVGTQVRTFCSNPSGHVVIENHEGIMVCNGHSYHDVNLGSHNTNFALLVSHEFDDPFKDPNEYAKSIAHLANKLSGGGVIVQKYGDILKGRRSTKKRIEEGFVKPTLKEAVPGDLGLILPYKTMKSLIEMVEALNHITPGIASDHTLFYGVEAKFYSDRVDVDSTFQTKIKNLYVGGDGAGITRGLAQAGANGVKIARSIIEGK
;
A
#
# COMPACT_ATOMS: atom_id res chain seq x y z
N MET A 1 8.86 -0.71 -32.78
CA MET A 1 9.22 0.35 -31.84
C MET A 1 8.73 1.63 -32.48
N GLU A 2 7.69 2.25 -31.90
CA GLU A 2 7.27 3.59 -32.30
C GLU A 2 8.47 4.55 -32.17
N ASN A 3 8.56 5.54 -33.06
CA ASN A 3 9.66 6.52 -33.11
C ASN A 3 9.68 7.36 -31.81
N ILE A 4 10.35 6.87 -30.77
CA ILE A 4 10.58 7.62 -29.53
C ILE A 4 11.52 8.78 -29.85
N LYS A 5 11.07 9.99 -29.48
CA LYS A 5 11.89 11.20 -29.65
C LYS A 5 13.05 11.15 -28.65
N LYS A 6 14.16 11.76 -28.99
CA LYS A 6 15.30 11.86 -28.07
C LYS A 6 15.17 13.01 -27.06
N GLU A 7 14.13 13.85 -27.21
CA GLU A 7 13.94 15.04 -26.38
C GLU A 7 12.46 15.27 -26.03
N TYR A 8 12.19 15.44 -24.76
CA TYR A 8 10.88 15.70 -24.17
C TYR A 8 10.92 16.92 -23.24
N ASP A 9 9.76 17.48 -22.91
CA ASP A 9 9.66 18.49 -21.85
C ASP A 9 9.66 17.80 -20.48
N VAL A 10 8.92 16.70 -20.35
CA VAL A 10 8.80 15.93 -19.08
C VAL A 10 8.95 14.45 -19.35
N ILE A 11 9.82 13.78 -18.59
CA ILE A 11 9.89 12.33 -18.50
C ILE A 11 9.36 11.89 -17.14
N ILE A 12 8.41 10.95 -17.14
CA ILE A 12 7.85 10.34 -15.95
C ILE A 12 8.29 8.88 -15.89
N VAL A 13 8.93 8.47 -14.79
CA VAL A 13 9.40 7.09 -14.59
C VAL A 13 8.49 6.41 -13.58
N GLY A 14 7.72 5.41 -14.05
CA GLY A 14 6.74 4.66 -13.29
C GLY A 14 5.30 5.00 -13.67
N ALA A 15 4.57 3.99 -14.17
CA ALA A 15 3.17 4.08 -14.59
C ALA A 15 2.18 3.62 -13.49
N GLY A 16 2.54 3.81 -12.22
CA GLY A 16 1.61 3.67 -11.09
C GLY A 16 0.65 4.85 -10.98
N PRO A 17 -0.25 4.88 -9.98
CA PRO A 17 -1.22 5.97 -9.82
C PRO A 17 -0.58 7.36 -9.85
N MET A 18 0.54 7.56 -9.17
CA MET A 18 1.25 8.84 -9.17
C MET A 18 1.64 9.26 -10.60
N GLY A 19 2.33 8.40 -11.36
CA GLY A 19 2.75 8.74 -12.72
C GLY A 19 1.59 8.92 -13.70
N ILE A 20 0.51 8.15 -13.55
CA ILE A 20 -0.72 8.28 -14.36
C ILE A 20 -1.37 9.64 -14.14
N PHE A 21 -1.59 10.05 -12.88
CA PHE A 21 -2.26 11.32 -12.59
C PHE A 21 -1.34 12.52 -12.83
N THR A 22 -0.01 12.37 -12.72
CA THR A 22 0.96 13.38 -13.22
C THR A 22 0.80 13.57 -14.73
N SER A 23 0.76 12.47 -15.47
CA SER A 23 0.59 12.50 -16.94
C SER A 23 -0.74 13.12 -17.34
N TYR A 24 -1.81 12.74 -16.64
CA TYR A 24 -3.15 13.27 -16.91
C TYR A 24 -3.21 14.78 -16.71
N GLU A 25 -2.77 15.27 -15.56
CA GLU A 25 -2.82 16.71 -15.22
C GLU A 25 -1.93 17.54 -16.16
N LEU A 26 -0.71 17.08 -16.49
CA LEU A 26 0.18 17.77 -17.44
C LEU A 26 -0.47 17.91 -18.80
N THR A 27 -1.02 16.82 -19.34
CA THR A 27 -1.58 16.82 -20.71
C THR A 27 -2.92 17.50 -20.82
N GLU A 28 -3.70 17.59 -19.72
CA GLU A 28 -4.96 18.35 -19.69
C GLU A 28 -4.73 19.85 -19.51
N LYS A 29 -3.79 20.24 -18.67
CA LYS A 29 -3.54 21.65 -18.36
C LYS A 29 -2.63 22.34 -19.36
N ASP A 30 -1.68 21.59 -19.95
CA ASP A 30 -0.80 22.13 -20.97
C ASP A 30 -0.56 21.10 -22.10
N PRO A 31 -1.48 21.04 -23.08
CA PRO A 31 -1.37 20.12 -24.22
C PRO A 31 -0.17 20.34 -25.13
N SER A 32 0.59 21.43 -24.95
CA SER A 32 1.79 21.71 -25.72
C SER A 32 3.02 20.92 -25.25
N LEU A 33 2.95 20.36 -24.03
CA LEU A 33 4.05 19.60 -23.45
C LEU A 33 4.27 18.27 -24.14
N LYS A 34 5.52 17.99 -24.47
CA LYS A 34 5.95 16.66 -24.92
C LYS A 34 6.26 15.80 -23.68
N VAL A 35 5.36 14.91 -23.34
CA VAL A 35 5.46 14.05 -22.15
C VAL A 35 5.78 12.62 -22.58
N LEU A 36 6.70 11.98 -21.87
CA LEU A 36 7.02 10.55 -21.99
C LEU A 36 6.81 9.85 -20.66
N LEU A 37 6.04 8.77 -20.65
CA LEU A 37 5.91 7.87 -19.51
C LEU A 37 6.67 6.57 -19.76
N ILE A 38 7.61 6.24 -18.87
CA ILE A 38 8.44 5.03 -18.94
C ILE A 38 8.06 4.09 -17.81
N ASP A 39 7.83 2.80 -18.12
CA ASP A 39 7.64 1.77 -17.10
C ASP A 39 8.32 0.45 -17.53
N LYS A 40 8.90 -0.25 -16.53
CA LYS A 40 9.52 -1.57 -16.74
C LYS A 40 8.52 -2.67 -17.05
N GLY A 41 7.26 -2.49 -16.72
CA GLY A 41 6.18 -3.45 -16.94
C GLY A 41 5.44 -3.23 -18.25
N ASN A 42 4.34 -3.95 -18.40
CA ASN A 42 3.54 -3.95 -19.60
C ASN A 42 2.47 -2.85 -19.59
N ASP A 43 1.99 -2.49 -20.77
CA ASP A 43 0.75 -1.74 -20.94
C ASP A 43 -0.43 -2.48 -20.29
N ILE A 44 -1.48 -1.73 -19.90
CA ILE A 44 -2.66 -2.30 -19.20
C ILE A 44 -3.30 -3.46 -19.98
N TYR A 45 -3.28 -3.42 -21.31
CA TYR A 45 -3.85 -4.46 -22.17
C TYR A 45 -3.00 -5.75 -22.23
N ASP A 46 -1.70 -5.64 -21.92
CA ASP A 46 -0.74 -6.74 -22.01
C ASP A 46 -0.33 -7.29 -20.63
N ARG A 47 -0.87 -6.74 -19.56
CA ARG A 47 -0.64 -7.21 -18.19
C ARG A 47 -1.40 -8.53 -17.97
N LYS A 48 -0.70 -9.65 -18.07
CA LYS A 48 -1.27 -11.01 -17.96
C LYS A 48 -0.49 -11.83 -16.94
N CYS A 49 -1.12 -12.22 -15.83
CA CYS A 49 -0.53 -13.11 -14.85
C CYS A 49 -0.81 -14.58 -15.26
N PRO A 50 0.22 -15.42 -15.44
CA PRO A 50 0.01 -16.80 -15.85
C PRO A 50 -0.69 -17.66 -14.81
N ILE A 51 -0.62 -17.30 -13.51
CA ILE A 51 -1.39 -17.94 -12.44
C ILE A 51 -2.88 -17.64 -12.60
N LEU A 52 -3.25 -16.36 -12.73
CA LEU A 52 -4.64 -15.94 -12.92
C LEU A 52 -5.23 -16.54 -14.21
N LEU A 53 -4.40 -16.74 -15.24
CA LEU A 53 -4.78 -17.42 -16.47
C LEU A 53 -4.77 -18.96 -16.35
N LYS A 54 -4.51 -19.51 -15.16
CA LYS A 54 -4.45 -20.96 -14.89
C LYS A 54 -3.45 -21.72 -15.77
N LYS A 55 -2.40 -21.04 -16.27
CA LYS A 55 -1.34 -21.65 -17.10
C LYS A 55 -0.25 -22.31 -16.25
N ILE A 56 -0.07 -21.83 -15.03
CA ILE A 56 0.87 -22.38 -14.04
C ILE A 56 0.22 -22.36 -12.66
N THR A 57 0.67 -23.24 -11.76
CA THR A 57 0.13 -23.38 -10.40
C THR A 57 0.94 -22.62 -9.34
N GLN A 58 2.20 -22.30 -9.64
CA GLN A 58 3.10 -21.60 -8.73
C GLN A 58 3.74 -20.40 -9.43
N CYS A 59 3.93 -19.30 -8.69
CA CYS A 59 4.63 -18.15 -9.21
C CYS A 59 6.10 -18.48 -9.49
N PRO A 60 6.62 -18.22 -10.70
CA PRO A 60 8.03 -18.38 -10.97
C PRO A 60 8.81 -17.35 -10.16
N GLN A 61 9.55 -17.81 -9.14
CA GLN A 61 10.26 -16.94 -8.18
C GLN A 61 11.28 -16.01 -8.84
N ASN A 62 11.70 -16.26 -10.06
CA ASN A 62 12.79 -15.56 -10.75
C ASN A 62 12.44 -15.03 -12.13
N ASN A 63 11.22 -14.61 -12.41
CA ASN A 63 10.82 -13.99 -13.70
C ASN A 63 11.36 -14.66 -14.98
N GLN A 64 12.03 -15.82 -14.87
CA GLN A 64 12.68 -16.49 -15.97
C GLN A 64 11.70 -17.43 -16.69
N GLY A 65 11.41 -17.12 -17.93
CA GLY A 65 10.79 -18.06 -18.84
C GLY A 65 9.28 -17.99 -19.02
N HIS A 66 8.54 -17.06 -18.38
CA HIS A 66 7.10 -16.89 -18.61
C HIS A 66 6.79 -15.53 -19.24
N SER A 67 6.12 -15.53 -20.38
CA SER A 67 5.82 -14.35 -21.19
C SER A 67 5.02 -13.24 -20.46
N GLY A 68 4.30 -13.57 -19.38
CA GLY A 68 3.56 -12.59 -18.58
C GLY A 68 4.35 -11.96 -17.43
N CYS A 69 5.56 -12.44 -17.15
CA CYS A 69 6.40 -12.01 -16.04
C CYS A 69 7.71 -11.36 -16.50
N TYR A 70 7.87 -11.12 -17.80
CA TYR A 70 9.05 -10.45 -18.36
C TYR A 70 8.69 -9.09 -18.93
N PRO A 71 9.51 -8.05 -18.70
CA PRO A 71 10.71 -7.99 -17.85
C PRO A 71 10.40 -7.86 -16.37
N SER A 72 9.13 -7.76 -15.97
CA SER A 72 8.70 -7.59 -14.58
C SER A 72 7.35 -8.25 -14.32
N CYS A 73 7.01 -8.44 -13.05
CA CYS A 73 5.75 -9.04 -12.63
C CYS A 73 4.54 -8.22 -13.12
N SER A 74 3.66 -8.84 -13.91
CA SER A 74 2.44 -8.21 -14.42
C SER A 74 1.42 -7.81 -13.34
N MET A 75 1.53 -8.34 -12.11
CA MET A 75 0.66 -7.95 -10.99
C MET A 75 1.10 -6.65 -10.33
N THR A 76 2.42 -6.39 -10.28
CA THR A 76 2.98 -5.28 -9.51
C THR A 76 3.52 -4.15 -10.36
N SER A 77 3.81 -4.37 -11.64
CA SER A 77 4.45 -3.39 -12.54
C SER A 77 3.67 -3.22 -13.84
N GLY A 78 3.85 -2.07 -14.49
CA GLY A 78 3.14 -1.66 -15.70
C GLY A 78 2.06 -0.62 -15.42
N PHE A 79 1.27 -0.27 -16.40
CA PHE A 79 0.24 0.76 -16.29
C PHE A 79 -0.78 0.43 -15.18
N GLY A 80 -0.98 1.34 -14.25
CA GLY A 80 -1.75 1.17 -13.02
C GLY A 80 -0.94 0.67 -11.82
N GLY A 81 0.34 0.26 -12.01
CA GLY A 81 1.17 -0.27 -10.93
C GLY A 81 0.55 -1.47 -10.21
N CYS A 82 0.85 -1.67 -8.93
CA CYS A 82 0.19 -2.70 -8.12
C CYS A 82 -1.30 -2.38 -7.86
N GLY A 83 -1.71 -1.12 -8.04
CA GLY A 83 -3.10 -0.68 -7.89
C GLY A 83 -4.06 -1.26 -8.94
N ALA A 84 -3.58 -1.64 -10.13
CA ALA A 84 -4.44 -2.13 -11.22
C ALA A 84 -5.22 -3.40 -10.87
N TYR A 85 -4.61 -4.28 -10.09
CA TYR A 85 -5.23 -5.55 -9.66
C TYR A 85 -5.67 -5.54 -8.19
N SER A 86 -5.68 -4.36 -7.58
CA SER A 86 -6.30 -4.18 -6.26
C SER A 86 -7.83 -4.15 -6.38
N ASP A 87 -8.50 -4.13 -5.25
CA ASP A 87 -9.95 -3.94 -5.18
C ASP A 87 -10.39 -2.49 -5.45
N GLY A 88 -9.48 -1.59 -5.80
CA GLY A 88 -9.79 -0.23 -6.22
C GLY A 88 -10.49 0.60 -5.15
N LYS A 89 -9.99 0.55 -3.91
CA LYS A 89 -10.49 1.40 -2.82
C LYS A 89 -9.84 2.78 -2.88
N PHE A 90 -10.63 3.79 -3.21
CA PHE A 90 -10.24 5.19 -3.12
C PHE A 90 -10.81 5.80 -1.84
N ASN A 91 -9.92 6.08 -0.89
CA ASN A 91 -10.29 6.73 0.38
C ASN A 91 -10.26 8.24 0.19
N ILE A 92 -11.41 8.89 0.38
CA ILE A 92 -11.56 10.34 0.26
C ILE A 92 -11.30 10.96 1.64
N THR A 93 -10.05 11.00 2.02
CA THR A 93 -9.58 11.55 3.30
C THR A 93 -8.09 11.82 3.27
N GLN A 94 -7.65 12.82 4.04
CA GLN A 94 -6.25 13.13 4.30
C GLN A 94 -5.71 12.42 5.56
N GLU A 95 -6.58 11.87 6.43
CA GLU A 95 -6.16 11.30 7.72
C GLU A 95 -5.29 10.04 7.60
N PHE A 96 -5.35 9.37 6.45
CA PHE A 96 -4.53 8.20 6.17
C PHE A 96 -4.33 8.00 4.65
N GLY A 97 -3.42 7.12 4.27
CA GLY A 97 -3.06 6.88 2.85
C GLY A 97 -1.76 7.55 2.44
N GLY A 98 -1.01 8.10 3.40
CA GLY A 98 0.30 8.69 3.19
C GLY A 98 0.61 9.80 4.18
N TRP A 99 1.60 10.59 3.83
CA TRP A 99 2.14 11.69 4.65
C TRP A 99 2.27 13.01 3.85
N MET A 100 1.42 13.22 2.85
CA MET A 100 1.43 14.45 2.06
C MET A 100 1.22 15.70 2.92
N GLN A 101 0.45 15.59 4.01
CA GLN A 101 0.22 16.65 4.98
C GLN A 101 1.49 17.12 5.74
N ASP A 102 2.58 16.35 5.68
CA ASP A 102 3.87 16.79 6.22
C ASP A 102 4.58 17.81 5.28
N TYR A 103 4.07 18.00 4.05
CA TYR A 103 4.64 18.85 3.00
C TYR A 103 3.73 19.99 2.56
N ILE A 104 2.41 19.77 2.54
CA ILE A 104 1.39 20.73 2.10
C ILE A 104 0.19 20.72 3.07
N PRO A 105 -0.64 21.78 3.11
CA PRO A 105 -1.82 21.86 3.98
C PRO A 105 -2.79 20.70 3.80
N GLU A 106 -3.45 20.28 4.88
CA GLU A 106 -4.38 19.14 4.89
C GLU A 106 -5.60 19.35 3.98
N ASP A 107 -6.11 20.56 3.89
CA ASP A 107 -7.21 20.95 3.02
C ASP A 107 -6.81 20.83 1.54
N GLU A 108 -5.60 21.26 1.19
CA GLU A 108 -5.05 21.07 -0.16
C GLU A 108 -4.92 19.58 -0.50
N VAL A 109 -4.44 18.74 0.43
CA VAL A 109 -4.37 17.29 0.23
C VAL A 109 -5.75 16.72 -0.07
N LEU A 110 -6.77 17.10 0.71
CA LEU A 110 -8.13 16.62 0.52
C LEU A 110 -8.73 17.05 -0.83
N ASP A 111 -8.49 18.29 -1.25
CA ASP A 111 -8.99 18.81 -2.53
C ASP A 111 -8.32 18.11 -3.72
N LEU A 112 -7.03 17.81 -3.63
CA LEU A 112 -6.32 17.02 -4.63
C LEU A 112 -6.85 15.58 -4.70
N ILE A 113 -7.20 14.97 -3.57
CA ILE A 113 -7.80 13.63 -3.51
C ILE A 113 -9.18 13.64 -4.18
N LYS A 114 -10.03 14.65 -3.90
CA LYS A 114 -11.34 14.80 -4.55
C LYS A 114 -11.20 14.99 -6.05
N TYR A 115 -10.23 15.78 -6.50
CA TYR A 115 -9.96 15.96 -7.91
C TYR A 115 -9.55 14.65 -8.60
N VAL A 116 -8.72 13.82 -7.97
CA VAL A 116 -8.40 12.46 -8.46
C VAL A 116 -9.66 11.60 -8.57
N ASP A 117 -10.57 11.71 -7.60
CA ASP A 117 -11.83 10.99 -7.60
C ASP A 117 -12.75 11.45 -8.75
N GLU A 118 -12.82 12.75 -9.05
CA GLU A 118 -13.54 13.32 -10.19
C GLU A 118 -13.00 12.77 -11.53
N ILE A 119 -11.69 12.63 -11.66
CA ILE A 119 -11.07 12.00 -12.84
C ILE A 119 -11.53 10.55 -12.97
N ASN A 120 -11.52 9.78 -11.87
CA ASN A 120 -12.00 8.39 -11.90
C ASN A 120 -13.48 8.32 -12.31
N LEU A 121 -14.33 9.21 -11.80
CA LEU A 121 -15.75 9.32 -12.19
C LEU A 121 -15.90 9.61 -13.69
N ALA A 122 -15.15 10.56 -14.22
CA ALA A 122 -15.15 10.89 -15.64
C ALA A 122 -14.74 9.71 -16.55
N HIS A 123 -14.00 8.76 -15.98
CA HIS A 123 -13.54 7.55 -16.67
C HIS A 123 -14.32 6.28 -16.34
N GLY A 124 -15.48 6.39 -15.67
CA GLY A 124 -16.44 5.30 -15.47
C GLY A 124 -16.43 4.66 -14.08
N ALA A 125 -15.84 5.31 -13.08
CA ALA A 125 -16.00 4.88 -11.69
C ALA A 125 -17.47 5.02 -11.25
N PRO A 126 -17.97 4.15 -10.34
CA PRO A 126 -19.35 4.25 -9.82
C PRO A 126 -19.53 5.49 -8.96
N ASN A 127 -20.75 6.04 -8.93
CA ASN A 127 -21.06 7.25 -8.16
C ASN A 127 -21.18 6.99 -6.65
N GLU A 128 -21.37 5.75 -6.25
CA GLU A 128 -21.61 5.37 -4.86
C GLU A 128 -20.37 5.64 -4.00
N LEU A 129 -20.59 6.35 -2.91
CA LEU A 129 -19.64 6.55 -1.82
C LEU A 129 -20.23 5.98 -0.53
N THR A 130 -19.38 5.42 0.30
CA THR A 130 -19.78 5.06 1.67
C THR A 130 -20.09 6.32 2.47
N ASP A 131 -21.09 6.23 3.36
CA ASP A 131 -21.44 7.34 4.25
C ASP A 131 -20.94 7.08 5.68
N PRO A 132 -19.87 7.75 6.12
CA PRO A 132 -19.37 7.61 7.48
C PRO A 132 -20.10 8.51 8.49
N THR A 133 -21.24 9.11 8.13
CA THR A 133 -21.97 10.07 8.97
C THR A 133 -23.32 9.53 9.48
N THR A 134 -23.59 8.24 9.28
CA THR A 134 -24.82 7.60 9.76
C THR A 134 -24.92 7.60 11.28
N LYS A 135 -26.13 7.43 11.82
CA LYS A 135 -26.38 7.36 13.26
C LYS A 135 -25.61 6.19 13.90
N GLU A 136 -25.55 5.07 13.23
CA GLU A 136 -24.84 3.87 13.66
C GLU A 136 -23.34 4.12 13.77
N VAL A 137 -22.75 4.78 12.79
CA VAL A 137 -21.33 5.19 12.82
C VAL A 137 -21.07 6.19 13.96
N TYR A 138 -21.98 7.14 14.17
CA TYR A 138 -21.87 8.08 15.29
C TYR A 138 -21.87 7.36 16.65
N GLU A 139 -22.74 6.36 16.87
CA GLU A 139 -22.76 5.60 18.12
C GLU A 139 -21.49 4.76 18.31
N ILE A 140 -20.94 4.17 17.24
CA ILE A 140 -19.64 3.47 17.28
C ILE A 140 -18.52 4.46 17.67
N GLU A 141 -18.48 5.62 17.04
CA GLU A 141 -17.48 6.67 17.34
C GLU A 141 -17.59 7.15 18.79
N LYS A 142 -18.80 7.41 19.28
CA LYS A 142 -19.07 7.84 20.64
C LYS A 142 -18.61 6.81 21.68
N GLN A 143 -18.88 5.53 21.46
CA GLN A 143 -18.40 4.45 22.31
C GLN A 143 -16.85 4.40 22.29
N GLY A 144 -16.25 4.57 21.12
CA GLY A 144 -14.79 4.62 20.98
C GLY A 144 -14.17 5.79 21.74
N ILE A 145 -14.70 7.01 21.57
CA ILE A 145 -14.20 8.22 22.26
C ILE A 145 -14.22 8.04 23.79
N ALA A 146 -15.25 7.39 24.34
CA ALA A 146 -15.38 7.15 25.78
C ALA A 146 -14.21 6.36 26.39
N ILE A 147 -13.48 5.60 25.59
CA ILE A 147 -12.35 4.76 26.00
C ILE A 147 -11.02 5.15 25.33
N GLY A 148 -10.97 6.28 24.64
CA GLY A 148 -9.77 6.75 23.94
C GLY A 148 -9.46 6.03 22.62
N LEU A 149 -10.42 5.31 22.06
CA LEU A 149 -10.32 4.67 20.75
C LEU A 149 -10.83 5.62 19.66
N LYS A 150 -9.94 6.14 18.83
CA LYS A 150 -10.28 7.09 17.75
C LYS A 150 -10.70 6.31 16.49
N LEU A 151 -11.91 6.58 16.00
CA LEU A 151 -12.34 6.14 14.67
C LEU A 151 -11.82 7.11 13.60
N LEU A 152 -11.14 6.58 12.59
CA LEU A 152 -10.79 7.33 11.37
C LEU A 152 -11.92 7.16 10.36
N LYS A 153 -12.60 8.25 10.06
CA LYS A 153 -13.71 8.27 9.11
C LYS A 153 -13.22 8.58 7.69
N SER A 154 -13.71 7.86 6.73
CA SER A 154 -13.48 8.13 5.32
C SER A 154 -14.70 7.78 4.50
N GLN A 155 -15.02 8.62 3.54
CA GLN A 155 -15.80 8.18 2.40
C GLN A 155 -14.91 7.28 1.54
N VAL A 156 -15.44 6.18 1.06
CA VAL A 156 -14.71 5.24 0.23
C VAL A 156 -15.47 5.04 -1.07
N ARG A 157 -14.78 5.26 -2.19
CA ARG A 157 -15.25 4.78 -3.49
C ARG A 157 -14.61 3.44 -3.76
N HIS A 158 -15.45 2.42 -3.81
CA HIS A 158 -15.01 1.05 -4.07
C HIS A 158 -15.34 0.65 -5.50
N LEU A 159 -14.32 0.45 -6.31
CA LEU A 159 -14.49 0.09 -7.72
C LEU A 159 -14.64 -1.44 -7.90
N GLY A 160 -13.99 -2.23 -7.06
CA GLY A 160 -13.70 -3.61 -7.38
C GLY A 160 -12.63 -3.73 -8.47
N THR A 161 -12.00 -4.89 -8.59
CA THR A 161 -10.89 -5.09 -9.53
C THR A 161 -11.31 -4.88 -10.99
N GLU A 162 -12.50 -5.34 -11.37
CA GLU A 162 -13.00 -5.28 -12.75
C GLU A 162 -13.23 -3.84 -13.19
N ILE A 163 -13.98 -3.05 -12.43
CA ILE A 163 -14.26 -1.64 -12.77
C ILE A 163 -12.97 -0.81 -12.71
N ASN A 164 -12.12 -1.07 -11.72
CA ASN A 164 -10.82 -0.41 -11.61
C ASN A 164 -9.96 -0.61 -12.88
N LEU A 165 -9.95 -1.82 -13.44
CA LEU A 165 -9.26 -2.08 -14.70
C LEU A 165 -9.88 -1.33 -15.88
N GLU A 166 -11.22 -1.22 -15.96
CA GLU A 166 -11.88 -0.48 -17.04
C GLU A 166 -11.63 1.04 -16.93
N VAL A 167 -11.65 1.60 -15.72
CA VAL A 167 -11.26 3.01 -15.47
C VAL A 167 -9.82 3.26 -15.93
N LEU A 168 -8.88 2.38 -15.55
CA LEU A 168 -7.49 2.50 -15.96
C LEU A 168 -7.30 2.37 -17.49
N LYS A 169 -8.05 1.49 -18.17
CA LYS A 169 -8.04 1.38 -19.62
C LYS A 169 -8.59 2.65 -20.29
N SER A 170 -9.65 3.23 -19.73
CA SER A 170 -10.24 4.48 -20.22
C SER A 170 -9.22 5.63 -20.13
N ILE A 171 -8.55 5.78 -18.97
CA ILE A 171 -7.49 6.77 -18.77
C ILE A 171 -6.32 6.53 -19.74
N ASN A 172 -5.85 5.27 -19.87
CA ASN A 172 -4.78 4.91 -20.79
C ASN A 172 -5.10 5.30 -22.23
N LYS A 173 -6.33 5.01 -22.69
CA LYS A 173 -6.79 5.36 -24.03
C LYS A 173 -6.79 6.88 -24.28
N SER A 174 -7.20 7.67 -23.28
CA SER A 174 -7.14 9.15 -23.34
C SER A 174 -5.70 9.64 -23.44
N LEU A 175 -4.82 9.14 -22.57
CA LEU A 175 -3.42 9.57 -22.53
C LEU A 175 -2.63 9.19 -23.81
N LYS A 176 -2.90 8.03 -24.40
CA LYS A 176 -2.25 7.60 -25.66
C LYS A 176 -2.46 8.55 -26.85
N GLN A 177 -3.47 9.39 -26.78
CA GLN A 177 -3.72 10.41 -27.81
C GLN A 177 -2.92 11.69 -27.60
N LYS A 178 -2.30 11.88 -26.43
CA LYS A 178 -1.71 13.14 -25.98
C LYS A 178 -0.23 13.07 -25.68
N MET A 179 0.33 11.86 -25.45
CA MET A 179 1.71 11.69 -25.00
C MET A 179 2.30 10.36 -25.46
N ASP A 180 3.60 10.21 -25.31
CA ASP A 180 4.35 9.02 -25.68
C ASP A 180 4.51 8.07 -24.46
N PHE A 181 4.55 6.74 -24.73
CA PHE A 181 4.74 5.68 -23.74
C PHE A 181 5.90 4.79 -24.13
N LEU A 182 6.69 4.39 -23.13
CA LEU A 182 7.77 3.43 -23.28
C LEU A 182 7.63 2.34 -22.21
N PHE A 183 6.89 1.29 -22.54
CA PHE A 183 6.71 0.11 -21.68
C PHE A 183 7.83 -0.91 -21.87
N ARG A 184 7.97 -1.84 -20.90
CA ARG A 184 8.97 -2.91 -20.87
C ARG A 184 10.40 -2.36 -20.92
N THR A 185 10.59 -1.16 -20.38
CA THR A 185 11.85 -0.43 -20.40
C THR A 185 12.26 -0.03 -19.00
N GLU A 186 13.47 -0.41 -18.63
CA GLU A 186 14.04 -0.06 -17.34
C GLU A 186 14.93 1.18 -17.47
N VAL A 187 14.69 2.15 -16.61
CA VAL A 187 15.61 3.28 -16.43
C VAL A 187 16.74 2.82 -15.50
N LYS A 188 17.98 3.05 -15.94
CA LYS A 188 19.20 2.71 -15.20
C LYS A 188 19.61 3.83 -14.27
N ASP A 189 19.58 5.08 -14.75
CA ASP A 189 20.05 6.25 -14.01
C ASP A 189 19.38 7.53 -14.53
N ILE A 190 19.60 8.64 -13.84
CA ILE A 190 19.22 10.00 -14.26
C ILE A 190 20.44 10.75 -14.77
N LEU A 191 20.23 11.64 -15.74
CA LEU A 191 21.25 12.56 -16.21
C LEU A 191 21.18 13.86 -15.40
N VAL A 192 22.29 14.25 -14.79
CA VAL A 192 22.39 15.48 -14.01
C VAL A 192 23.60 16.28 -14.46
N ASN A 193 23.38 17.55 -14.77
CA ASN A 193 24.43 18.49 -15.15
C ASN A 193 24.33 19.77 -14.30
N ASN A 194 25.40 20.12 -13.60
CA ASN A 194 25.46 21.31 -12.74
C ASN A 194 24.29 21.43 -11.75
N GLY A 195 23.85 20.30 -11.14
CA GLY A 195 22.75 20.29 -10.16
C GLY A 195 21.35 20.41 -10.78
N ILE A 196 21.21 20.26 -12.09
CA ILE A 196 19.95 20.27 -12.83
C ILE A 196 19.79 18.90 -13.50
N VAL A 197 18.61 18.27 -13.41
CA VAL A 197 18.32 17.06 -14.16
C VAL A 197 18.14 17.41 -15.64
N THR A 198 18.68 16.57 -16.53
CA THR A 198 18.65 16.79 -17.99
C THR A 198 18.10 15.59 -18.76
N GLY A 199 17.65 14.55 -18.07
CA GLY A 199 17.07 13.36 -18.71
C GLY A 199 17.31 12.09 -17.91
N VAL A 200 17.20 10.95 -18.57
CA VAL A 200 17.38 9.61 -18.02
C VAL A 200 18.27 8.75 -18.93
N VAL A 201 18.92 7.75 -18.32
CA VAL A 201 19.67 6.71 -19.03
C VAL A 201 18.90 5.41 -18.93
N LEU A 202 18.60 4.77 -20.03
CA LEU A 202 17.96 3.46 -20.07
C LEU A 202 18.96 2.34 -19.75
N LYS A 203 18.45 1.14 -19.47
CA LYS A 203 19.28 -0.02 -19.10
C LYS A 203 20.26 -0.45 -20.19
N ASP A 204 19.89 -0.26 -21.46
CA ASP A 204 20.72 -0.53 -22.64
C ASP A 204 21.75 0.55 -22.94
N GLY A 205 21.73 1.66 -22.17
CA GLY A 205 22.65 2.80 -22.31
C GLY A 205 22.13 3.94 -23.19
N GLU A 206 20.91 3.83 -23.74
CA GLU A 206 20.31 4.93 -24.48
C GLU A 206 19.96 6.10 -23.55
N GLU A 207 20.25 7.33 -23.97
CA GLU A 207 19.92 8.57 -23.26
C GLU A 207 18.69 9.23 -23.87
N ILE A 208 17.74 9.63 -23.00
CA ILE A 208 16.58 10.43 -23.39
C ILE A 208 16.62 11.73 -22.57
N HIS A 209 16.65 12.85 -23.26
CA HIS A 209 16.77 14.17 -22.64
C HIS A 209 15.41 14.78 -22.31
N SER A 210 15.36 15.54 -21.21
CA SER A 210 14.18 16.32 -20.85
C SER A 210 14.52 17.48 -19.91
N LYS A 211 13.63 18.48 -19.90
CA LYS A 211 13.74 19.59 -18.96
C LYS A 211 13.36 19.19 -17.53
N TYR A 212 12.38 18.32 -17.38
CA TYR A 212 11.90 17.82 -16.09
C TYR A 212 11.88 16.30 -16.04
N VAL A 213 12.23 15.74 -14.89
CA VAL A 213 12.11 14.29 -14.62
C VAL A 213 11.30 14.08 -13.36
N VAL A 214 10.33 13.16 -13.41
CA VAL A 214 9.47 12.76 -12.29
C VAL A 214 9.68 11.28 -11.99
N LEU A 215 10.07 10.93 -10.77
CA LEU A 215 10.24 9.56 -10.33
C LEU A 215 9.05 9.11 -9.48
N GLY A 216 8.26 8.16 -10.01
CA GLY A 216 7.06 7.60 -9.38
C GLY A 216 7.04 6.07 -9.39
N VAL A 217 8.16 5.45 -9.06
CA VAL A 217 8.44 4.02 -9.30
C VAL A 217 7.73 3.04 -8.36
N GLY A 218 7.01 3.53 -7.36
CA GLY A 218 6.34 2.69 -6.37
C GLY A 218 7.30 1.87 -5.50
N ARG A 219 6.75 1.02 -4.62
CA ARG A 219 7.56 0.22 -3.68
C ARG A 219 8.50 -0.75 -4.39
N ALA A 220 8.07 -1.34 -5.50
CA ALA A 220 8.89 -2.27 -6.27
C ALA A 220 10.13 -1.65 -6.94
N GLY A 221 10.20 -0.32 -6.99
CA GLY A 221 11.35 0.42 -7.51
C GLY A 221 12.07 1.25 -6.46
N SER A 222 11.66 1.17 -5.18
CA SER A 222 12.20 2.03 -4.12
C SER A 222 13.69 1.82 -3.88
N GLU A 223 14.17 0.59 -3.88
CA GLU A 223 15.59 0.26 -3.72
C GLU A 223 16.47 0.88 -4.83
N TRP A 224 16.02 0.73 -6.08
CA TRP A 224 16.66 1.37 -7.23
C TRP A 224 16.67 2.90 -7.09
N GLN A 225 15.53 3.49 -6.72
CA GLN A 225 15.39 4.93 -6.53
C GLN A 225 16.29 5.44 -5.41
N THR A 226 16.29 4.77 -4.24
CA THR A 226 17.15 5.12 -3.11
C THR A 226 18.62 5.09 -3.51
N LYS A 227 19.06 4.04 -4.21
CA LYS A 227 20.45 3.91 -4.69
C LYS A 227 20.84 5.07 -5.62
N ILE A 228 20.04 5.37 -6.62
CA ILE A 228 20.33 6.44 -7.58
C ILE A 228 20.36 7.79 -6.89
N LEU A 229 19.32 8.12 -6.13
CA LEU A 229 19.23 9.41 -5.46
C LEU A 229 20.36 9.60 -4.43
N SER A 230 20.78 8.52 -3.73
CA SER A 230 21.93 8.55 -2.83
C SER A 230 23.22 8.84 -3.57
N ASN A 231 23.45 8.24 -4.74
CA ASN A 231 24.63 8.48 -5.58
C ASN A 231 24.71 9.97 -6.01
N HIS A 232 23.57 10.64 -6.18
CA HIS A 232 23.49 12.07 -6.45
C HIS A 232 23.40 12.92 -5.16
N GLY A 233 23.67 12.31 -4.00
CA GLY A 233 23.75 12.97 -2.70
C GLY A 233 22.42 13.48 -2.15
N ILE A 234 21.28 12.99 -2.62
CA ILE A 234 19.96 13.25 -2.01
C ILE A 234 19.91 12.55 -0.66
N LYS A 235 19.36 13.25 0.33
CA LYS A 235 19.18 12.72 1.68
C LYS A 235 17.85 11.99 1.81
N PHE A 236 17.81 11.09 2.77
CA PHE A 236 16.62 10.33 3.13
C PHE A 236 16.37 10.47 4.64
N LYS A 237 15.10 10.39 5.01
CA LYS A 237 14.67 10.21 6.40
C LYS A 237 14.06 8.83 6.54
N ASN A 238 14.38 8.14 7.63
CA ASN A 238 13.74 6.87 7.94
C ASN A 238 12.22 7.07 8.04
N ASN A 239 11.47 6.11 7.53
CA ASN A 239 10.04 6.04 7.75
C ASN A 239 9.78 5.16 8.98
N LYS A 240 8.55 5.19 9.48
CA LYS A 240 8.09 4.23 10.49
C LYS A 240 8.01 2.84 9.88
N VAL A 241 7.96 1.82 10.72
CA VAL A 241 7.58 0.46 10.32
C VAL A 241 6.43 0.00 11.20
N ASP A 242 5.50 -0.73 10.63
CA ASP A 242 4.42 -1.33 11.41
C ASP A 242 4.65 -2.83 11.57
N VAL A 243 4.57 -3.29 12.81
CA VAL A 243 4.69 -4.72 13.15
C VAL A 243 3.52 -5.10 14.06
N GLY A 244 2.92 -6.25 13.79
CA GLY A 244 1.81 -6.72 14.60
C GLY A 244 1.33 -8.10 14.19
N VAL A 245 0.01 -8.29 14.23
CA VAL A 245 -0.64 -9.57 13.99
C VAL A 245 -1.84 -9.40 13.08
N ARG A 246 -2.20 -10.48 12.40
CA ARG A 246 -3.51 -10.65 11.78
C ARG A 246 -4.44 -11.27 12.81
N VAL A 247 -5.56 -10.63 13.07
CA VAL A 247 -6.62 -11.12 13.96
C VAL A 247 -7.69 -11.78 13.13
N GLU A 248 -8.19 -12.93 13.56
CA GLU A 248 -9.32 -13.61 12.95
C GLU A 248 -10.35 -13.96 14.02
N THR A 249 -11.59 -13.59 13.77
CA THR A 249 -12.74 -13.89 14.61
C THR A 249 -13.97 -14.23 13.78
N ASN A 250 -15.05 -14.70 14.39
CA ASN A 250 -16.28 -15.01 13.69
C ASN A 250 -16.95 -13.72 13.16
N ASP A 251 -17.54 -13.77 11.94
CA ASP A 251 -18.22 -12.65 11.30
C ASP A 251 -19.27 -11.99 12.20
N ILE A 252 -20.00 -12.79 13.00
CA ILE A 252 -21.05 -12.29 13.91
C ILE A 252 -20.48 -11.28 14.91
N ILE A 253 -19.25 -11.47 15.36
CA ILE A 253 -18.58 -10.55 16.30
C ILE A 253 -18.33 -9.19 15.64
N MET A 254 -17.94 -9.18 14.36
CA MET A 254 -17.61 -7.96 13.64
C MET A 254 -18.80 -7.35 12.85
N ASP A 255 -19.99 -7.96 12.94
CA ASP A 255 -21.16 -7.62 12.13
C ASP A 255 -21.52 -6.14 12.20
N ASN A 256 -21.57 -5.57 13.42
CA ASN A 256 -21.87 -4.14 13.62
C ASN A 256 -20.84 -3.22 12.94
N ILE A 257 -19.57 -3.57 13.01
CA ILE A 257 -18.49 -2.80 12.34
C ILE A 257 -18.59 -2.96 10.84
N ASN A 258 -18.70 -4.20 10.36
CA ASN A 258 -18.67 -4.52 8.93
C ASN A 258 -19.88 -3.96 8.15
N LYS A 259 -21.06 -3.87 8.78
CA LYS A 259 -22.27 -3.32 8.15
C LYS A 259 -22.27 -1.80 8.06
N ASN A 260 -21.71 -1.12 9.05
CA ASN A 260 -21.80 0.33 9.17
C ASN A 260 -20.55 1.06 8.67
N LEU A 261 -19.39 0.38 8.69
CA LEU A 261 -18.11 0.89 8.24
C LEU A 261 -17.57 -0.05 7.18
N TYR A 262 -17.36 0.46 5.97
CA TYR A 262 -16.76 -0.33 4.88
C TYR A 262 -15.39 -0.89 5.31
N GLU A 263 -14.62 -0.11 6.04
CA GLU A 263 -13.35 -0.50 6.66
C GLU A 263 -13.21 0.25 7.99
N GLY A 264 -13.46 -0.45 9.11
CA GLY A 264 -13.34 0.13 10.45
C GLY A 264 -11.89 0.39 10.79
N LYS A 265 -11.44 1.64 10.61
CA LYS A 265 -10.09 2.08 10.97
C LYS A 265 -10.09 2.76 12.34
N PHE A 266 -9.51 2.10 13.32
CA PHE A 266 -9.38 2.60 14.67
C PHE A 266 -7.92 2.81 15.05
N ILE A 267 -7.66 3.87 15.83
CA ILE A 267 -6.37 4.13 16.47
C ILE A 267 -6.55 4.18 17.97
N TYR A 268 -5.68 3.49 18.69
CA TYR A 268 -5.62 3.49 20.15
C TYR A 268 -4.20 3.83 20.62
N THR A 269 -4.09 4.78 21.55
CA THR A 269 -2.82 5.07 22.22
C THR A 269 -2.77 4.27 23.53
N THR A 270 -1.85 3.35 23.60
CA THR A 270 -1.73 2.39 24.71
C THR A 270 -1.09 3.00 25.96
N SER A 271 -1.19 2.31 27.08
CA SER A 271 -0.58 2.71 28.37
C SER A 271 0.95 2.89 28.29
N VAL A 272 1.59 2.25 27.32
CA VAL A 272 3.03 2.34 27.09
C VAL A 272 3.41 3.42 26.05
N GLY A 273 2.44 4.26 25.65
CA GLY A 273 2.63 5.39 24.75
C GLY A 273 2.81 5.03 23.28
N THR A 274 2.53 3.78 22.88
CA THR A 274 2.53 3.37 21.47
C THR A 274 1.15 3.50 20.85
N GLN A 275 1.09 3.81 19.56
CA GLN A 275 -0.14 3.77 18.79
C GLN A 275 -0.32 2.40 18.14
N VAL A 276 -1.50 1.84 18.31
CA VAL A 276 -1.97 0.64 17.60
C VAL A 276 -3.13 1.05 16.70
N ARG A 277 -3.17 0.47 15.51
CA ARG A 277 -4.25 0.71 14.57
C ARG A 277 -4.78 -0.58 13.97
N THR A 278 -6.09 -0.60 13.68
CA THR A 278 -6.66 -1.61 12.80
C THR A 278 -6.28 -1.29 11.35
N PHE A 279 -6.12 -2.32 10.55
CA PHE A 279 -5.78 -2.16 9.14
C PHE A 279 -6.36 -3.29 8.31
N CYS A 280 -6.80 -2.98 7.07
CA CYS A 280 -7.25 -3.95 6.08
C CYS A 280 -8.22 -5.01 6.63
N SER A 281 -9.45 -4.60 6.96
CA SER A 281 -10.52 -5.51 7.37
C SER A 281 -11.06 -6.27 6.16
N ASN A 282 -11.25 -7.57 6.32
CA ASN A 282 -11.77 -8.48 5.32
C ASN A 282 -12.94 -9.29 5.91
N PRO A 283 -14.18 -8.77 5.80
CA PRO A 283 -15.37 -9.52 6.18
C PRO A 283 -15.49 -10.79 5.34
N SER A 284 -15.89 -11.90 5.97
CA SER A 284 -15.97 -13.24 5.37
C SER A 284 -14.70 -13.64 4.59
N GLY A 285 -13.55 -13.10 5.01
CA GLY A 285 -12.28 -13.23 4.32
C GLY A 285 -11.42 -14.39 4.83
N HIS A 286 -10.28 -14.55 4.22
CA HIS A 286 -9.28 -15.55 4.55
C HIS A 286 -7.98 -14.90 4.97
N VAL A 287 -7.32 -15.47 5.98
CA VAL A 287 -5.93 -15.14 6.30
C VAL A 287 -5.05 -15.82 5.27
N VAL A 288 -4.05 -15.11 4.75
CA VAL A 288 -3.12 -15.59 3.73
C VAL A 288 -1.68 -15.28 4.10
N ILE A 289 -0.75 -15.96 3.44
CA ILE A 289 0.69 -15.67 3.55
C ILE A 289 1.12 -14.84 2.34
N GLU A 290 1.86 -13.78 2.61
CA GLU A 290 2.54 -12.95 1.61
C GLU A 290 4.05 -13.15 1.72
N ASN A 291 4.72 -13.30 0.57
CA ASN A 291 6.17 -13.47 0.51
C ASN A 291 6.85 -12.15 0.15
N HIS A 292 7.63 -11.63 1.07
CA HIS A 292 8.49 -10.47 0.86
C HIS A 292 9.96 -10.92 0.80
N GLU A 293 10.47 -11.13 -0.40
CA GLU A 293 11.90 -11.46 -0.61
C GLU A 293 12.37 -12.69 0.20
N GLY A 294 11.51 -13.70 0.33
CA GLY A 294 11.81 -14.91 1.09
C GLY A 294 11.33 -14.86 2.55
N ILE A 295 10.81 -13.75 3.03
CA ILE A 295 10.23 -13.62 4.37
C ILE A 295 8.71 -13.75 4.26
N MET A 296 8.14 -14.70 4.99
CA MET A 296 6.69 -14.95 5.01
C MET A 296 6.04 -14.08 6.10
N VAL A 297 5.05 -13.29 5.71
CA VAL A 297 4.24 -12.48 6.63
C VAL A 297 2.76 -12.76 6.41
N CYS A 298 1.94 -12.46 7.43
CA CYS A 298 0.50 -12.59 7.33
C CYS A 298 -0.10 -11.43 6.52
N ASN A 299 -1.18 -11.71 5.81
CA ASN A 299 -2.06 -10.72 5.21
C ASN A 299 -3.49 -11.28 5.19
N GLY A 300 -4.46 -10.50 4.70
CA GLY A 300 -5.84 -10.91 4.52
C GLY A 300 -6.29 -10.78 3.09
N HIS A 301 -7.25 -11.58 2.72
CA HIS A 301 -7.89 -11.55 1.41
C HIS A 301 -9.39 -11.82 1.56
N SER A 302 -10.22 -11.12 0.77
CA SER A 302 -11.64 -11.40 0.62
C SER A 302 -11.97 -11.64 -0.84
N TYR A 303 -12.90 -12.56 -1.10
CA TYR A 303 -13.41 -12.82 -2.44
C TYR A 303 -14.63 -11.92 -2.70
N HIS A 304 -14.80 -11.50 -3.94
CA HIS A 304 -16.03 -10.84 -4.38
C HIS A 304 -17.20 -11.83 -4.44
N ASP A 305 -16.93 -13.07 -4.84
CA ASP A 305 -17.92 -14.15 -4.80
C ASP A 305 -18.16 -14.59 -3.35
N VAL A 306 -19.35 -14.28 -2.83
CA VAL A 306 -19.78 -14.61 -1.47
C VAL A 306 -19.74 -16.11 -1.17
N ASN A 307 -19.84 -16.98 -2.19
CA ASN A 307 -19.78 -18.43 -2.03
C ASN A 307 -18.35 -18.92 -1.70
N LEU A 308 -17.34 -18.10 -1.98
CA LEU A 308 -15.94 -18.38 -1.65
C LEU A 308 -15.53 -17.75 -0.31
N GLY A 309 -16.43 -17.04 0.34
CA GLY A 309 -16.21 -16.43 1.65
C GLY A 309 -16.07 -17.45 2.77
N SER A 310 -15.42 -17.06 3.84
CA SER A 310 -15.40 -17.78 5.11
C SER A 310 -16.56 -17.30 6.00
N HIS A 311 -16.66 -17.89 7.21
CA HIS A 311 -17.55 -17.36 8.26
C HIS A 311 -16.79 -16.49 9.27
N ASN A 312 -15.60 -16.03 8.90
CA ASN A 312 -14.73 -15.25 9.74
C ASN A 312 -14.39 -13.90 9.10
N THR A 313 -14.32 -12.88 9.93
CA THR A 313 -13.68 -11.60 9.59
C THR A 313 -12.23 -11.64 10.06
N ASN A 314 -11.32 -11.15 9.24
CA ASN A 314 -9.94 -10.94 9.66
C ASN A 314 -9.49 -9.50 9.38
N PHE A 315 -8.63 -8.98 10.25
CA PHE A 315 -8.05 -7.64 10.13
C PHE A 315 -6.66 -7.60 10.78
N ALA A 316 -5.82 -6.65 10.38
CA ALA A 316 -4.54 -6.45 11.02
C ALA A 316 -4.66 -5.56 12.26
N LEU A 317 -3.88 -5.87 13.30
CA LEU A 317 -3.51 -4.96 14.37
C LEU A 317 -2.03 -4.64 14.25
N LEU A 318 -1.71 -3.39 14.01
CA LEU A 318 -0.37 -2.93 13.73
C LEU A 318 0.08 -1.89 14.75
N VAL A 319 1.27 -2.12 15.33
CA VAL A 319 1.97 -1.19 16.21
C VAL A 319 3.03 -0.46 15.38
N SER A 320 2.97 0.87 15.37
CA SER A 320 3.95 1.70 14.66
C SER A 320 5.22 1.84 15.50
N HIS A 321 6.36 1.56 14.86
CA HIS A 321 7.69 1.72 15.44
C HIS A 321 8.46 2.78 14.68
N GLU A 322 9.12 3.65 15.43
CA GLU A 322 10.00 4.70 14.94
C GLU A 322 11.33 4.57 15.66
N PHE A 323 12.41 4.78 14.95
CA PHE A 323 13.75 4.59 15.49
C PHE A 323 14.61 5.82 15.19
N ASP A 324 15.40 6.20 16.22
CA ASP A 324 16.41 7.24 16.15
C ASP A 324 17.83 6.64 16.19
N ASP A 325 18.83 7.51 16.03
CA ASP A 325 20.23 7.11 16.17
C ASP A 325 20.47 6.27 17.45
N PRO A 326 21.29 5.22 17.39
CA PRO A 326 22.16 4.81 16.27
C PRO A 326 21.49 3.89 15.24
N PHE A 327 20.29 3.36 15.50
CA PHE A 327 19.61 2.40 14.63
C PHE A 327 18.70 3.13 13.64
N LYS A 328 18.96 2.96 12.35
CA LYS A 328 18.30 3.70 11.27
C LYS A 328 17.60 2.83 10.22
N ASP A 329 17.40 1.55 10.48
CA ASP A 329 16.74 0.65 9.54
C ASP A 329 15.49 0.00 10.15
N PRO A 330 14.35 0.72 10.20
CA PRO A 330 13.09 0.18 10.72
C PRO A 330 12.63 -1.08 9.97
N ASN A 331 12.88 -1.16 8.67
CA ASN A 331 12.50 -2.31 7.86
C ASN A 331 13.29 -3.56 8.26
N GLU A 332 14.59 -3.43 8.56
CA GLU A 332 15.43 -4.54 9.05
C GLU A 332 14.94 -5.05 10.42
N TYR A 333 14.52 -4.14 11.30
CA TYR A 333 13.89 -4.54 12.57
C TYR A 333 12.66 -5.43 12.34
N ALA A 334 11.74 -5.02 11.45
CA ALA A 334 10.54 -5.80 11.16
C ALA A 334 10.86 -7.11 10.42
N LYS A 335 11.84 -7.09 9.49
CA LYS A 335 12.34 -8.28 8.80
C LYS A 335 12.93 -9.29 9.80
N SER A 336 13.69 -8.82 10.78
CA SER A 336 14.29 -9.68 11.85
C SER A 336 13.21 -10.39 12.66
N ILE A 337 12.14 -9.68 13.07
CA ILE A 337 11.01 -10.26 13.80
C ILE A 337 10.26 -11.29 12.93
N ALA A 338 9.95 -10.95 11.69
CA ALA A 338 9.25 -11.85 10.78
C ALA A 338 10.10 -13.10 10.46
N HIS A 339 11.41 -12.93 10.29
CA HIS A 339 12.33 -14.03 10.08
C HIS A 339 12.41 -14.99 11.29
N LEU A 340 12.37 -14.44 12.53
CA LEU A 340 12.28 -15.25 13.73
C LEU A 340 10.99 -16.07 13.76
N ALA A 341 9.84 -15.47 13.37
CA ALA A 341 8.57 -16.18 13.24
C ALA A 341 8.67 -17.32 12.23
N ASN A 342 9.28 -17.07 11.06
CA ASN A 342 9.46 -18.11 10.04
C ASN A 342 10.35 -19.26 10.54
N LYS A 343 11.41 -18.97 11.29
CA LYS A 343 12.23 -20.03 11.90
C LYS A 343 11.44 -20.91 12.85
N LEU A 344 10.63 -20.32 13.73
CA LEU A 344 9.84 -21.05 14.72
C LEU A 344 8.66 -21.81 14.12
N SER A 345 8.17 -21.42 12.94
CA SER A 345 7.08 -22.07 12.20
C SER A 345 7.58 -23.02 11.10
N GLY A 346 8.89 -23.20 10.93
CA GLY A 346 9.43 -24.03 9.86
C GLY A 346 9.27 -23.45 8.46
N GLY A 347 9.27 -22.11 8.34
CA GLY A 347 9.20 -21.39 7.06
C GLY A 347 7.83 -20.78 6.74
N GLY A 348 6.87 -20.84 7.69
CA GLY A 348 5.54 -20.23 7.57
C GLY A 348 5.29 -19.14 8.59
N VAL A 349 4.07 -19.10 9.12
CA VAL A 349 3.60 -18.16 10.14
C VAL A 349 3.03 -18.90 11.35
N ILE A 350 2.98 -18.24 12.49
CA ILE A 350 2.45 -18.80 13.73
C ILE A 350 0.99 -18.38 13.93
N VAL A 351 0.17 -19.31 14.46
CA VAL A 351 -1.18 -19.01 14.95
C VAL A 351 -1.25 -19.28 16.47
N GLN A 352 -1.87 -18.36 17.20
CA GLN A 352 -2.08 -18.50 18.65
C GLN A 352 -3.49 -17.99 19.03
N LYS A 353 -4.14 -18.67 19.97
CA LYS A 353 -5.40 -18.20 20.54
C LYS A 353 -5.16 -17.03 21.50
N TYR A 354 -6.01 -16.03 21.46
CA TYR A 354 -5.95 -14.88 22.37
C TYR A 354 -5.98 -15.32 23.84
N GLY A 355 -6.83 -16.28 24.21
CA GLY A 355 -6.85 -16.82 25.55
C GLY A 355 -5.57 -17.56 25.99
N ASP A 356 -4.79 -18.11 25.05
CA ASP A 356 -3.49 -18.69 25.36
C ASP A 356 -2.41 -17.61 25.51
N ILE A 357 -2.51 -16.50 24.76
CA ILE A 357 -1.66 -15.31 24.93
C ILE A 357 -1.81 -14.75 26.36
N LEU A 358 -3.04 -14.53 26.82
CA LEU A 358 -3.33 -14.01 28.16
C LEU A 358 -2.81 -14.93 29.27
N LYS A 359 -2.76 -16.24 29.01
CA LYS A 359 -2.25 -17.26 29.95
C LYS A 359 -0.75 -17.48 29.83
N GLY A 360 -0.04 -16.72 28.98
CA GLY A 360 1.40 -16.84 28.76
C GLY A 360 1.85 -18.22 28.28
N ARG A 361 1.07 -18.88 27.41
CA ARG A 361 1.35 -20.24 26.95
C ARG A 361 1.13 -20.40 25.44
N ARG A 362 1.93 -21.25 24.81
CA ARG A 362 1.77 -21.60 23.40
C ARG A 362 0.39 -22.24 23.12
N SER A 363 -0.19 -21.99 21.95
CA SER A 363 -1.30 -22.79 21.44
C SER A 363 -0.83 -24.15 20.92
N THR A 364 -1.71 -25.13 20.98
CA THR A 364 -1.50 -26.47 20.41
C THR A 364 -2.56 -26.74 19.35
N LYS A 365 -2.28 -27.67 18.43
CA LYS A 365 -3.24 -28.10 17.40
C LYS A 365 -4.61 -28.42 18.02
N LYS A 366 -4.62 -29.23 19.08
CA LYS A 366 -5.85 -29.60 19.81
C LYS A 366 -6.63 -28.38 20.29
N ARG A 367 -5.98 -27.42 20.95
CA ARG A 367 -6.66 -26.22 21.47
C ARG A 367 -7.19 -25.29 20.37
N ILE A 368 -6.52 -25.23 19.23
CA ILE A 368 -7.01 -24.51 18.06
C ILE A 368 -8.26 -25.19 17.50
N GLU A 369 -8.22 -26.52 17.33
CA GLU A 369 -9.33 -27.29 16.80
C GLU A 369 -10.58 -27.28 17.69
N GLU A 370 -10.40 -27.20 19.01
CA GLU A 370 -11.48 -27.06 20.00
C GLU A 370 -12.06 -25.63 20.06
N GLY A 371 -11.45 -24.65 19.41
CA GLY A 371 -11.90 -23.27 19.37
C GLY A 371 -13.18 -23.08 18.54
N PHE A 372 -13.96 -22.02 18.86
CA PHE A 372 -15.13 -21.63 18.05
C PHE A 372 -14.73 -20.98 16.73
N VAL A 373 -13.63 -20.24 16.70
CA VAL A 373 -13.06 -19.69 15.47
C VAL A 373 -12.19 -20.76 14.83
N LYS A 374 -12.53 -21.15 13.60
CA LYS A 374 -11.76 -22.13 12.83
C LYS A 374 -10.77 -21.40 11.92
N PRO A 375 -9.46 -21.72 11.98
CA PRO A 375 -8.46 -21.08 11.13
C PRO A 375 -8.80 -21.17 9.65
N THR A 376 -8.80 -20.02 8.94
CA THR A 376 -8.88 -20.03 7.48
C THR A 376 -7.53 -20.34 6.85
N LEU A 377 -6.42 -19.94 7.49
CA LEU A 377 -5.05 -20.33 7.10
C LEU A 377 -4.68 -21.65 7.79
N LYS A 378 -4.94 -22.76 7.13
CA LYS A 378 -4.79 -24.11 7.70
C LYS A 378 -3.33 -24.52 7.91
N GLU A 379 -2.41 -23.97 7.13
CA GLU A 379 -0.97 -24.20 7.20
C GLU A 379 -0.26 -23.39 8.30
N ALA A 380 -0.93 -22.47 8.96
CA ALA A 380 -0.34 -21.75 10.09
C ALA A 380 -0.02 -22.69 11.25
N VAL A 381 1.15 -22.53 11.84
CA VAL A 381 1.67 -23.41 12.88
C VAL A 381 1.23 -22.94 14.28
N PRO A 382 0.52 -23.76 15.06
CA PRO A 382 0.19 -23.42 16.45
C PRO A 382 1.45 -23.19 17.29
N GLY A 383 1.59 -21.98 17.86
CA GLY A 383 2.83 -21.60 18.54
C GLY A 383 2.61 -20.55 19.64
N ASP A 384 3.68 -19.81 19.91
CA ASP A 384 3.74 -18.76 20.92
C ASP A 384 4.31 -17.47 20.31
N LEU A 385 3.48 -16.47 20.12
CA LEU A 385 3.86 -15.16 19.63
C LEU A 385 4.67 -14.35 20.65
N GLY A 386 4.60 -14.71 21.95
CA GLY A 386 5.41 -14.12 23.00
C GLY A 386 6.92 -14.41 22.85
N LEU A 387 7.29 -15.44 22.08
CA LEU A 387 8.69 -15.72 21.74
C LEU A 387 9.24 -14.85 20.59
N ILE A 388 8.36 -14.10 19.92
CA ILE A 388 8.70 -13.37 18.69
C ILE A 388 8.49 -11.88 18.87
N LEU A 389 7.31 -11.48 19.32
CA LEU A 389 6.95 -10.08 19.45
C LEU A 389 7.56 -9.49 20.72
N PRO A 390 8.20 -8.32 20.65
CA PRO A 390 8.67 -7.61 21.84
C PRO A 390 7.54 -7.38 22.84
N TYR A 391 7.85 -7.40 24.13
CA TYR A 391 6.89 -7.21 25.20
C TYR A 391 5.99 -5.98 25.01
N LYS A 392 6.58 -4.84 24.64
CA LYS A 392 5.86 -3.60 24.41
C LYS A 392 4.84 -3.72 23.26
N THR A 393 5.21 -4.41 22.18
CA THR A 393 4.34 -4.69 21.03
C THR A 393 3.19 -5.60 21.47
N MET A 394 3.48 -6.72 22.12
CA MET A 394 2.44 -7.66 22.58
C MET A 394 1.46 -7.00 23.55
N LYS A 395 1.96 -6.25 24.52
CA LYS A 395 1.13 -5.49 25.47
C LYS A 395 0.21 -4.52 24.75
N SER A 396 0.73 -3.79 23.78
CA SER A 396 -0.04 -2.84 22.98
C SER A 396 -1.15 -3.51 22.16
N LEU A 397 -0.89 -4.68 21.60
CA LEU A 397 -1.90 -5.47 20.87
C LEU A 397 -3.02 -5.96 21.80
N ILE A 398 -2.68 -6.41 23.00
CA ILE A 398 -3.66 -6.85 24.00
C ILE A 398 -4.56 -5.67 24.41
N GLU A 399 -4.00 -4.53 24.78
CA GLU A 399 -4.76 -3.32 25.14
C GLU A 399 -5.68 -2.86 24.01
N MET A 400 -5.25 -2.95 22.77
CA MET A 400 -6.09 -2.61 21.61
C MET A 400 -7.27 -3.57 21.46
N VAL A 401 -7.08 -4.87 21.68
CA VAL A 401 -8.19 -5.85 21.63
C VAL A 401 -9.18 -5.61 22.78
N GLU A 402 -8.69 -5.29 23.96
CA GLU A 402 -9.54 -4.94 25.10
C GLU A 402 -10.36 -3.67 24.81
N ALA A 403 -9.73 -2.64 24.20
CA ALA A 403 -10.43 -1.44 23.77
C ALA A 403 -11.49 -1.75 22.70
N LEU A 404 -11.14 -2.52 21.67
CA LEU A 404 -12.10 -2.95 20.64
C LEU A 404 -13.29 -3.73 21.22
N ASN A 405 -13.08 -4.49 22.27
CA ASN A 405 -14.15 -5.28 22.91
C ASN A 405 -15.29 -4.43 23.48
N HIS A 406 -15.07 -3.14 23.73
CA HIS A 406 -16.13 -2.22 24.15
C HIS A 406 -17.07 -1.84 23.00
N ILE A 407 -16.58 -1.79 21.75
CA ILE A 407 -17.38 -1.42 20.58
C ILE A 407 -17.84 -2.66 19.78
N THR A 408 -17.15 -3.77 19.92
CA THR A 408 -17.51 -5.06 19.30
C THR A 408 -17.30 -6.19 20.32
N PRO A 409 -18.28 -6.39 21.24
CA PRO A 409 -18.18 -7.38 22.30
C PRO A 409 -17.96 -8.80 21.75
N GLY A 410 -16.99 -9.49 22.34
CA GLY A 410 -16.58 -10.83 21.92
C GLY A 410 -15.28 -10.90 21.12
N ILE A 411 -14.72 -9.78 20.68
CA ILE A 411 -13.41 -9.77 20.02
C ILE A 411 -12.28 -10.21 20.98
N ALA A 412 -12.38 -9.92 22.26
CA ALA A 412 -11.47 -10.38 23.31
C ALA A 412 -11.77 -11.80 23.80
N SER A 413 -12.51 -12.61 23.04
CA SER A 413 -12.77 -14.01 23.35
C SER A 413 -11.48 -14.84 23.39
N ASP A 414 -11.42 -15.82 24.31
CA ASP A 414 -10.36 -16.83 24.35
C ASP A 414 -10.16 -17.55 23.00
N HIS A 415 -11.17 -17.52 22.12
CA HIS A 415 -11.19 -18.23 20.84
C HIS A 415 -10.74 -17.39 19.64
N THR A 416 -10.61 -16.08 19.79
CA THR A 416 -10.03 -15.20 18.75
C THR A 416 -8.62 -15.65 18.44
N LEU A 417 -8.26 -15.65 17.15
CA LEU A 417 -6.97 -16.11 16.65
C LEU A 417 -6.08 -14.95 16.26
N PHE A 418 -4.81 -15.04 16.64
CA PHE A 418 -3.74 -14.14 16.22
C PHE A 418 -2.76 -14.90 15.34
N TYR A 419 -2.47 -14.35 14.17
CA TYR A 419 -1.43 -14.86 13.27
C TYR A 419 -0.26 -13.88 13.24
N GLY A 420 0.92 -14.39 13.38
CA GLY A 420 2.11 -13.56 13.40
C GLY A 420 3.23 -14.08 12.51
N VAL A 421 3.89 -13.15 11.88
CA VAL A 421 3.87 -11.69 12.04
C VAL A 421 3.16 -11.06 10.83
N GLU A 422 2.38 -10.01 11.06
CA GLU A 422 2.03 -9.08 10.00
C GLU A 422 2.97 -7.88 10.09
N ALA A 423 3.58 -7.50 8.98
CA ALA A 423 4.46 -6.35 8.89
C ALA A 423 4.13 -5.51 7.66
N LYS A 424 4.26 -4.18 7.80
CA LYS A 424 4.15 -3.26 6.67
C LYS A 424 5.45 -2.47 6.57
N PHE A 425 6.19 -2.77 5.51
CA PHE A 425 7.44 -2.11 5.18
C PHE A 425 7.16 -0.85 4.39
N TYR A 426 7.87 0.22 4.69
CA TYR A 426 7.74 1.51 4.00
C TYR A 426 9.08 1.91 3.42
N SER A 427 9.02 2.55 2.24
CA SER A 427 10.19 3.15 1.63
C SER A 427 10.67 4.32 2.48
N ASP A 428 11.98 4.57 2.50
CA ASP A 428 12.55 5.75 3.12
C ASP A 428 12.01 7.01 2.46
N ARG A 429 11.81 8.05 3.26
CA ARG A 429 11.32 9.34 2.78
C ARG A 429 12.44 10.10 2.08
N VAL A 430 12.23 10.37 0.82
CA VAL A 430 13.12 11.25 0.05
C VAL A 430 12.98 12.68 0.56
N ASP A 431 14.13 13.37 0.71
CA ASP A 431 14.14 14.80 1.10
C ASP A 431 13.72 15.66 -0.10
N VAL A 432 12.49 16.20 0.00
CA VAL A 432 11.85 17.04 -1.01
C VAL A 432 11.20 18.26 -0.35
N ASP A 433 10.99 19.30 -1.13
CA ASP A 433 10.24 20.49 -0.71
C ASP A 433 8.70 20.31 -0.83
N SER A 434 7.94 21.38 -0.58
CA SER A 434 6.47 21.40 -0.69
C SER A 434 5.95 21.23 -2.12
N THR A 435 6.79 21.31 -3.13
CA THR A 435 6.48 21.03 -4.54
C THR A 435 6.83 19.60 -4.93
N PHE A 436 7.39 18.83 -4.00
CA PHE A 436 7.98 17.50 -4.19
C PHE A 436 9.21 17.50 -5.12
N GLN A 437 9.88 18.63 -5.25
CA GLN A 437 11.16 18.76 -5.93
C GLN A 437 12.30 18.42 -4.96
N THR A 438 13.31 17.70 -5.44
CA THR A 438 14.55 17.44 -4.71
C THR A 438 15.48 18.65 -4.76
N LYS A 439 16.63 18.57 -4.08
CA LYS A 439 17.69 19.57 -4.23
C LYS A 439 18.28 19.63 -5.66
N ILE A 440 18.09 18.59 -6.48
CA ILE A 440 18.42 18.65 -7.91
C ILE A 440 17.28 19.37 -8.61
N LYS A 441 17.58 20.50 -9.20
CA LYS A 441 16.59 21.31 -9.89
C LYS A 441 15.89 20.51 -10.99
N ASN A 442 14.56 20.65 -11.09
CA ASN A 442 13.69 20.00 -12.06
C ASN A 442 13.54 18.46 -11.88
N LEU A 443 14.09 17.88 -10.82
CA LEU A 443 13.88 16.50 -10.43
C LEU A 443 12.84 16.40 -9.33
N TYR A 444 11.67 15.84 -9.66
CA TYR A 444 10.56 15.60 -8.75
C TYR A 444 10.46 14.13 -8.37
N VAL A 445 10.10 13.86 -7.13
CA VAL A 445 10.01 12.49 -6.61
C VAL A 445 8.76 12.34 -5.76
N GLY A 446 8.01 11.27 -5.96
CA GLY A 446 6.77 11.07 -5.22
C GLY A 446 6.29 9.63 -5.18
N GLY A 447 5.08 9.46 -4.64
CA GLY A 447 4.44 8.18 -4.50
C GLY A 447 4.99 7.30 -3.38
N ASP A 448 4.58 6.03 -3.38
CA ASP A 448 4.93 5.05 -2.34
C ASP A 448 6.44 4.73 -2.33
N GLY A 449 7.09 4.78 -3.49
CA GLY A 449 8.54 4.54 -3.61
C GLY A 449 9.39 5.62 -2.96
N ALA A 450 8.86 6.83 -2.84
CA ALA A 450 9.49 7.95 -2.16
C ALA A 450 9.17 8.05 -0.66
N GLY A 451 8.39 7.12 -0.13
CA GLY A 451 7.95 7.14 1.27
C GLY A 451 6.95 8.25 1.60
N ILE A 452 6.30 8.86 0.59
CA ILE A 452 5.39 9.99 0.75
C ILE A 452 3.94 9.54 0.81
N THR A 453 3.56 8.54 0.00
CA THR A 453 2.18 8.04 -0.05
C THR A 453 2.11 6.54 0.25
N ARG A 454 0.88 6.02 0.43
CA ARG A 454 0.61 4.60 0.74
C ARG A 454 -0.68 4.08 0.12
N GLY A 455 -1.46 4.91 -0.48
CA GLY A 455 -2.77 4.56 -1.03
C GLY A 455 -2.98 5.18 -2.40
N LEU A 456 -3.91 4.59 -3.17
CA LEU A 456 -4.19 4.99 -4.55
C LEU A 456 -4.55 6.48 -4.66
N ALA A 457 -5.42 6.95 -3.77
CA ALA A 457 -5.92 8.34 -3.79
C ALA A 457 -4.80 9.34 -3.51
N GLN A 458 -4.03 9.16 -2.43
CA GLN A 458 -2.91 10.07 -2.13
C GLN A 458 -1.79 9.97 -3.17
N ALA A 459 -1.51 8.79 -3.72
CA ALA A 459 -0.52 8.68 -4.80
C ALA A 459 -0.96 9.46 -6.05
N GLY A 460 -2.24 9.40 -6.40
CA GLY A 460 -2.81 10.21 -7.47
C GLY A 460 -2.72 11.71 -7.17
N ALA A 461 -3.14 12.12 -5.97
CA ALA A 461 -3.07 13.52 -5.51
C ALA A 461 -1.64 14.07 -5.54
N ASN A 462 -0.65 13.26 -5.12
CA ASN A 462 0.76 13.62 -5.19
C ASN A 462 1.21 13.85 -6.65
N GLY A 463 0.76 13.01 -7.58
CA GLY A 463 1.03 13.17 -9.01
C GLY A 463 0.44 14.46 -9.58
N VAL A 464 -0.81 14.81 -9.22
CA VAL A 464 -1.46 16.06 -9.63
C VAL A 464 -0.69 17.26 -9.08
N LYS A 465 -0.27 17.24 -7.81
CA LYS A 465 0.52 18.34 -7.21
C LYS A 465 1.83 18.56 -7.93
N ILE A 466 2.57 17.50 -8.22
CA ILE A 466 3.83 17.57 -8.98
C ILE A 466 3.60 18.18 -10.37
N ALA A 467 2.56 17.73 -11.08
CA ALA A 467 2.24 18.27 -12.39
C ALA A 467 1.95 19.77 -12.35
N ARG A 468 1.15 20.24 -11.39
CA ARG A 468 0.86 21.66 -11.19
C ARG A 468 2.12 22.45 -10.87
N SER A 469 2.98 21.92 -9.99
CA SER A 469 4.26 22.55 -9.66
C SER A 469 5.19 22.70 -10.89
N ILE A 470 5.22 21.73 -11.80
CA ILE A 470 5.96 21.81 -13.07
C ILE A 470 5.39 22.93 -13.96
N ILE A 471 4.06 23.03 -14.08
CA ILE A 471 3.39 24.02 -14.92
C ILE A 471 3.61 25.43 -14.37
N GLU A 472 3.50 25.62 -13.07
CA GLU A 472 3.70 26.90 -12.37
C GLU A 472 5.17 27.38 -12.40
N GLY A 473 6.12 26.44 -12.47
CA GLY A 473 7.56 26.72 -12.49
C GLY A 473 8.15 26.94 -13.88
N LYS A 474 7.31 26.99 -14.92
CA LYS A 474 7.70 27.32 -16.29
C LYS A 474 7.92 28.83 -16.48
#